data_516f15813cde501d49923bdfabacc876
#
_entry.id   516f15813cde501d49923bdfabacc876
#
_cell.length_a   1.000
_cell.length_b   1.000
_cell.length_c   1.000
_cell.angle_alpha   90.00
_cell.angle_beta   90.00
_cell.angle_gamma   90.00
#
_symmetry.space_group_name_H-M   'P 1'
#
loop_
_entity.id
_entity.type
_entity.pdbx_description
1 polymer ?
#
loop_
_entity_poly.entity_id
_entity_poly.type
_entity_poly.pdbx_seq_one_letter_code
_entity_poly.pdbx_strand_id
1 'polypeptide(L)'
;MKKFPRDPVSQTMDMAVPRSRHILFALDFILPILILALGTWLIRSQGLDLKYQSHFYRGNGIWMGNKAWGFEFIYKYGTLPSLIVALAGVAVFVTSFFSKNLARWRRSGLFLALAMLLGPMLLVNAILKENWGRPRPSQVIEFGGIYAYEPPLSIDHSSPGKSFPSGHASMTFYFFALYFIFRGRKKRLAAWSLVFSLVFGFGMGLVRMAQGGHFISDILWAGGVVWLSCALLYYLLKLDRLAWKPRAQPKNAISENTAQSS
;
A
#
# COMPACT_ATOMS: atom_id res chain seq x y z
N MET A 1 -64.53 6.09 -9.60
CA MET A 1 -63.08 6.24 -9.72
C MET A 1 -62.42 5.15 -8.83
N LYS A 2 -61.92 4.06 -9.48
CA LYS A 2 -61.20 2.99 -8.76
C LYS A 2 -59.76 3.43 -8.54
N LYS A 3 -59.35 3.54 -7.28
CA LYS A 3 -57.95 3.77 -6.91
C LYS A 3 -57.13 2.51 -7.26
N PHE A 4 -56.20 2.65 -8.17
CA PHE A 4 -55.18 1.62 -8.42
C PHE A 4 -54.32 1.44 -7.17
N PRO A 5 -54.03 0.22 -6.73
CA PRO A 5 -53.09 -0.02 -5.64
C PRO A 5 -51.69 0.39 -6.14
N ARG A 6 -51.00 1.19 -5.35
CA ARG A 6 -49.58 1.54 -5.61
C ARG A 6 -48.74 0.26 -5.53
N ASP A 7 -47.96 0.02 -6.60
CA ASP A 7 -47.03 -1.09 -6.65
C ASP A 7 -46.10 -1.10 -5.43
N PRO A 8 -45.99 -2.22 -4.70
CA PRO A 8 -45.07 -2.34 -3.56
C PRO A 8 -43.59 -2.42 -3.96
N VAL A 9 -43.23 -2.30 -5.25
CA VAL A 9 -41.87 -2.42 -5.79
C VAL A 9 -41.08 -1.12 -5.75
N SER A 10 -41.70 0.02 -5.41
CA SER A 10 -41.00 1.33 -5.34
C SER A 10 -40.43 1.66 -3.95
N GLN A 11 -40.43 0.75 -2.99
CA GLN A 11 -39.54 0.86 -1.84
C GLN A 11 -38.13 0.50 -2.35
N THR A 12 -37.45 1.47 -3.00
CA THR A 12 -36.00 1.51 -3.08
C THR A 12 -35.50 1.25 -1.66
N MET A 13 -35.09 0.02 -1.42
CA MET A 13 -34.27 -0.29 -0.26
C MET A 13 -33.05 0.63 -0.33
N ASP A 14 -33.11 1.77 0.32
CA ASP A 14 -31.94 2.45 0.84
C ASP A 14 -31.24 1.43 1.74
N MET A 15 -30.40 0.60 1.12
CA MET A 15 -29.56 -0.35 1.85
C MET A 15 -28.62 0.50 2.67
N ALA A 16 -28.99 0.79 3.89
CA ALA A 16 -28.15 1.46 4.86
C ALA A 16 -26.75 0.83 4.78
N VAL A 17 -25.77 1.64 4.43
CA VAL A 17 -24.38 1.18 4.33
C VAL A 17 -24.02 0.52 5.67
N PRO A 18 -23.61 -0.75 5.70
CA PRO A 18 -23.38 -1.44 6.96
C PRO A 18 -22.41 -0.63 7.82
N ARG A 19 -22.73 -0.46 9.11
CA ARG A 19 -21.93 0.30 10.09
C ARG A 19 -20.45 -0.12 10.09
N SER A 20 -20.18 -1.39 9.82
CA SER A 20 -18.85 -1.95 9.62
C SER A 20 -18.04 -1.29 8.49
N ARG A 21 -18.69 -0.76 7.45
CA ARG A 21 -18.02 -0.10 6.33
C ARG A 21 -17.43 1.25 6.73
N HIS A 22 -18.14 2.03 7.52
CA HIS A 22 -17.65 3.32 8.02
C HIS A 22 -16.49 3.13 8.99
N ILE A 23 -16.56 2.08 9.83
CA ILE A 23 -15.47 1.72 10.74
C ILE A 23 -14.22 1.34 9.95
N LEU A 24 -14.34 0.48 8.93
CA LEU A 24 -13.21 0.08 8.09
C LEU A 24 -12.62 1.28 7.34
N PHE A 25 -13.48 2.17 6.80
CA PHE A 25 -13.01 3.40 6.17
C PHE A 25 -12.17 4.25 7.14
N ALA A 26 -12.70 4.48 8.34
CA ALA A 26 -11.99 5.25 9.35
C ALA A 26 -10.65 4.59 9.74
N LEU A 27 -10.64 3.28 9.95
CA LEU A 27 -9.41 2.53 10.30
C LEU A 27 -8.37 2.58 9.18
N ASP A 28 -8.77 2.52 7.92
CA ASP A 28 -7.83 2.55 6.78
C ASP A 28 -7.07 3.86 6.65
N PHE A 29 -7.59 4.97 7.19
CA PHE A 29 -6.94 6.27 7.17
C PHE A 29 -6.39 6.68 8.53
N ILE A 30 -7.19 6.57 9.59
CA ILE A 30 -6.82 7.05 10.94
C ILE A 30 -5.66 6.24 11.49
N LEU A 31 -5.74 4.90 11.44
CA LEU A 31 -4.72 4.04 12.03
C LEU A 31 -3.33 4.24 11.38
N PRO A 32 -3.15 4.22 10.04
CA PRO A 32 -1.85 4.49 9.45
C PRO A 32 -1.35 5.92 9.72
N ILE A 33 -2.22 6.92 9.76
CA ILE A 33 -1.83 8.29 10.13
C ILE A 33 -1.32 8.33 11.57
N LEU A 34 -2.00 7.67 12.51
CA LEU A 34 -1.54 7.57 13.89
C LEU A 34 -0.21 6.82 14.01
N ILE A 35 -0.03 5.74 13.27
CA ILE A 35 1.24 4.97 13.21
C ILE A 35 2.36 5.87 12.68
N LEU A 36 2.12 6.63 11.61
CA LEU A 36 3.10 7.56 11.06
C LEU A 36 3.44 8.68 12.04
N ALA A 37 2.44 9.29 12.68
CA ALA A 37 2.63 10.37 13.64
C ALA A 37 3.39 9.89 14.87
N LEU A 38 2.95 8.80 15.50
CA LEU A 38 3.60 8.22 16.68
C LEU A 38 5.00 7.69 16.34
N GLY A 39 5.14 6.98 15.23
CA GLY A 39 6.43 6.46 14.76
C GLY A 39 7.43 7.59 14.49
N THR A 40 7.00 8.67 13.83
CA THR A 40 7.84 9.84 13.59
C THR A 40 8.25 10.52 14.88
N TRP A 41 7.30 10.70 15.81
CA TRP A 41 7.59 11.29 17.13
C TRP A 41 8.60 10.44 17.91
N LEU A 42 8.42 9.13 17.97
CA LEU A 42 9.36 8.20 18.63
C LEU A 42 10.76 8.24 17.98
N ILE A 43 10.80 8.22 16.65
CA ILE A 43 12.07 8.24 15.91
C ILE A 43 12.82 9.55 16.18
N ARG A 44 12.14 10.69 16.18
CA ARG A 44 12.76 11.99 16.46
C ARG A 44 13.19 12.12 17.93
N SER A 45 12.31 11.78 18.87
CA SER A 45 12.57 11.96 20.32
C SER A 45 13.67 11.05 20.85
N GLN A 46 13.84 9.86 20.28
CA GLN A 46 14.82 8.85 20.70
C GLN A 46 16.04 8.75 19.78
N GLY A 47 16.13 9.57 18.72
CA GLY A 47 17.23 9.52 17.74
C GLY A 47 17.35 8.16 17.02
N LEU A 48 16.22 7.47 16.80
CA LEU A 48 16.24 6.08 16.33
C LEU A 48 16.82 5.91 14.92
N ASP A 49 16.72 6.91 14.06
CA ASP A 49 17.33 6.89 12.74
C ASP A 49 18.84 6.66 12.81
N LEU A 50 19.56 7.49 13.58
CA LEU A 50 21.00 7.36 13.76
C LEU A 50 21.36 6.11 14.56
N LYS A 51 20.61 5.84 15.64
CA LYS A 51 20.83 4.68 16.51
C LYS A 51 20.73 3.35 15.78
N TYR A 52 19.68 3.13 14.98
CA TYR A 52 19.57 1.89 14.21
C TYR A 52 20.53 1.87 13.02
N GLN A 53 20.79 3.00 12.42
CA GLN A 53 21.69 3.07 11.28
C GLN A 53 23.14 2.72 11.66
N SER A 54 23.59 3.09 12.88
CA SER A 54 24.94 2.78 13.38
C SER A 54 25.24 1.28 13.41
N HIS A 55 24.23 0.40 13.59
CA HIS A 55 24.42 -1.05 13.56
C HIS A 55 24.88 -1.59 12.20
N PHE A 56 24.59 -0.88 11.14
CA PHE A 56 24.96 -1.28 9.76
C PHE A 56 26.25 -0.61 9.28
N TYR A 57 26.75 0.41 9.98
CA TYR A 57 27.97 1.12 9.65
C TYR A 57 29.20 0.45 10.26
N ARG A 58 30.24 0.21 9.47
CA ARG A 58 31.47 -0.47 9.87
C ARG A 58 32.68 0.47 10.02
N GLY A 59 32.47 1.78 9.85
CA GLY A 59 33.54 2.77 9.81
C GLY A 59 34.10 2.98 8.40
N ASN A 60 34.82 4.08 8.20
CA ASN A 60 35.51 4.43 6.95
C ASN A 60 34.65 4.36 5.68
N GLY A 61 33.36 4.74 5.78
CA GLY A 61 32.43 4.69 4.65
C GLY A 61 31.96 3.27 4.26
N ILE A 62 32.31 2.24 5.04
CA ILE A 62 31.94 0.84 4.76
C ILE A 62 30.61 0.51 5.44
N TRP A 63 29.71 -0.06 4.68
CA TRP A 63 28.38 -0.51 5.13
C TRP A 63 28.27 -2.03 5.06
N MET A 64 27.51 -2.63 5.99
CA MET A 64 27.34 -4.09 6.07
C MET A 64 26.80 -4.69 4.78
N GLY A 65 25.92 -3.96 4.06
CA GLY A 65 25.33 -4.41 2.79
C GLY A 65 26.20 -4.18 1.56
N ASN A 66 27.37 -3.52 1.68
CA ASN A 66 28.24 -3.29 0.56
C ASN A 66 28.95 -4.58 0.15
N LYS A 67 28.94 -4.88 -1.17
CA LYS A 67 29.55 -6.08 -1.76
C LYS A 67 29.03 -7.42 -1.23
N ALA A 68 27.96 -7.42 -0.44
CA ALA A 68 27.30 -8.64 0.00
C ALA A 68 26.29 -9.10 -1.06
N TRP A 69 26.57 -10.21 -1.74
CA TRP A 69 25.79 -10.72 -2.87
C TRP A 69 24.28 -10.74 -2.62
N GLY A 70 23.83 -11.20 -1.44
CA GLY A 70 22.41 -11.30 -1.12
C GLY A 70 21.73 -9.91 -1.05
N PHE A 71 22.39 -8.90 -0.49
CA PHE A 71 21.86 -7.53 -0.42
C PHE A 71 21.81 -6.89 -1.82
N GLU A 72 22.84 -7.10 -2.64
CA GLU A 72 22.87 -6.58 -4.01
C GLU A 72 21.81 -7.25 -4.87
N PHE A 73 21.62 -8.56 -4.74
CA PHE A 73 20.58 -9.30 -5.45
C PHE A 73 19.17 -8.78 -5.10
N ILE A 74 18.86 -8.65 -3.80
CA ILE A 74 17.55 -8.14 -3.35
C ILE A 74 17.38 -6.69 -3.80
N TYR A 75 18.40 -5.85 -3.69
CA TYR A 75 18.36 -4.47 -4.16
C TYR A 75 18.04 -4.38 -5.66
N LYS A 76 18.73 -5.17 -6.48
CA LYS A 76 18.61 -5.11 -7.94
C LYS A 76 17.30 -5.71 -8.45
N TYR A 77 16.85 -6.82 -7.86
CA TYR A 77 15.74 -7.61 -8.38
C TYR A 77 14.48 -7.60 -7.51
N GLY A 78 14.57 -7.17 -6.26
CA GLY A 78 13.46 -7.24 -5.30
C GLY A 78 12.25 -6.38 -5.66
N THR A 79 12.38 -5.40 -6.56
CA THR A 79 11.24 -4.61 -7.04
C THR A 79 10.50 -5.25 -8.22
N LEU A 80 11.12 -6.22 -8.91
CA LEU A 80 10.54 -6.86 -10.10
C LEU A 80 9.18 -7.53 -9.83
N PRO A 81 8.96 -8.28 -8.73
CA PRO A 81 7.68 -8.90 -8.46
C PRO A 81 6.53 -7.87 -8.40
N SER A 82 6.79 -6.69 -7.82
CA SER A 82 5.79 -5.61 -7.75
C SER A 82 5.46 -5.05 -9.14
N LEU A 83 6.48 -4.87 -9.97
CA LEU A 83 6.31 -4.42 -11.35
C LEU A 83 5.51 -5.44 -12.17
N ILE A 84 5.80 -6.74 -12.03
CA ILE A 84 5.06 -7.81 -12.70
C ILE A 84 3.57 -7.78 -12.30
N VAL A 85 3.26 -7.62 -11.01
CA VAL A 85 1.87 -7.52 -10.53
C VAL A 85 1.18 -6.27 -11.09
N ALA A 86 1.88 -5.14 -11.16
CA ALA A 86 1.32 -3.91 -11.73
C ALA A 86 1.04 -4.07 -13.23
N LEU A 87 1.97 -4.65 -14.00
CA LEU A 87 1.80 -4.92 -15.43
C LEU A 87 0.68 -5.95 -15.69
N ALA A 88 0.58 -6.98 -14.85
CA ALA A 88 -0.57 -7.91 -14.89
C ALA A 88 -1.89 -7.17 -14.64
N GLY A 89 -1.91 -6.20 -13.71
CA GLY A 89 -3.05 -5.32 -13.48
C GLY A 89 -3.45 -4.53 -14.74
N VAL A 90 -2.48 -3.93 -15.42
CA VAL A 90 -2.68 -3.22 -16.70
C VAL A 90 -3.23 -4.18 -17.76
N ALA A 91 -2.62 -5.35 -17.92
CA ALA A 91 -3.05 -6.35 -18.88
C ALA A 91 -4.50 -6.79 -18.63
N VAL A 92 -4.87 -7.09 -17.37
CA VAL A 92 -6.25 -7.43 -16.99
C VAL A 92 -7.20 -6.28 -17.28
N PHE A 93 -6.80 -5.03 -16.97
CA PHE A 93 -7.63 -3.86 -17.27
C PHE A 93 -7.91 -3.74 -18.77
N VAL A 94 -6.88 -3.77 -19.61
CA VAL A 94 -7.00 -3.62 -21.07
C VAL A 94 -7.79 -4.80 -21.67
N THR A 95 -7.43 -6.04 -21.36
CA THR A 95 -8.09 -7.22 -21.93
C THR A 95 -9.54 -7.38 -21.45
N SER A 96 -9.90 -6.76 -20.32
CA SER A 96 -11.28 -6.77 -19.81
C SER A 96 -12.29 -6.04 -20.70
N PHE A 97 -11.86 -5.25 -21.66
CA PHE A 97 -12.74 -4.58 -22.63
C PHE A 97 -13.11 -5.55 -23.78
N PHE A 98 -12.26 -6.54 -24.06
CA PHE A 98 -12.43 -7.49 -25.16
C PHE A 98 -12.94 -8.85 -24.68
N SER A 99 -12.95 -9.14 -23.37
CA SER A 99 -13.36 -10.43 -22.80
C SER A 99 -14.41 -10.27 -21.72
N LYS A 100 -15.61 -10.84 -21.94
CA LYS A 100 -16.71 -10.86 -20.96
C LYS A 100 -16.30 -11.55 -19.64
N ASN A 101 -15.44 -12.58 -19.71
CA ASN A 101 -14.95 -13.30 -18.54
C ASN A 101 -14.05 -12.43 -17.66
N LEU A 102 -13.28 -11.50 -18.24
CA LEU A 102 -12.38 -10.60 -17.54
C LEU A 102 -13.06 -9.28 -17.13
N ALA A 103 -14.23 -8.95 -17.68
CA ALA A 103 -14.95 -7.71 -17.36
C ALA A 103 -15.19 -7.53 -15.86
N ARG A 104 -15.42 -8.63 -15.11
CA ARG A 104 -15.58 -8.63 -13.64
C ARG A 104 -14.33 -8.16 -12.89
N TRP A 105 -13.14 -8.28 -13.48
CA TRP A 105 -11.86 -7.91 -12.88
C TRP A 105 -11.35 -6.54 -13.31
N ARG A 106 -12.07 -5.83 -14.20
CA ARG A 106 -11.68 -4.53 -14.77
C ARG A 106 -11.28 -3.54 -13.69
N ARG A 107 -12.11 -3.37 -12.66
CA ARG A 107 -11.82 -2.43 -11.56
C ARG A 107 -10.61 -2.86 -10.73
N SER A 108 -10.41 -4.16 -10.54
CA SER A 108 -9.24 -4.67 -9.82
C SER A 108 -7.96 -4.46 -10.62
N GLY A 109 -7.99 -4.69 -11.95
CA GLY A 109 -6.85 -4.38 -12.83
C GLY A 109 -6.50 -2.90 -12.82
N LEU A 110 -7.51 -2.03 -12.99
CA LEU A 110 -7.32 -0.57 -12.90
C LEU A 110 -6.75 -0.16 -11.54
N PHE A 111 -7.26 -0.73 -10.46
CA PHE A 111 -6.78 -0.44 -9.11
C PHE A 111 -5.30 -0.82 -8.95
N LEU A 112 -4.87 -2.00 -9.40
CA LEU A 112 -3.46 -2.40 -9.36
C LEU A 112 -2.58 -1.43 -10.16
N ALA A 113 -2.98 -1.07 -11.37
CA ALA A 113 -2.23 -0.13 -12.19
C ALA A 113 -2.11 1.24 -11.53
N LEU A 114 -3.23 1.81 -11.05
CA LEU A 114 -3.26 3.12 -10.42
C LEU A 114 -2.58 3.13 -9.05
N ALA A 115 -2.63 2.04 -8.28
CA ALA A 115 -1.94 1.95 -6.98
C ALA A 115 -0.42 2.03 -7.15
N MET A 116 0.16 1.38 -8.18
CA MET A 116 1.57 1.49 -8.53
C MET A 116 1.90 2.91 -8.99
N LEU A 117 1.09 3.45 -9.88
CA LEU A 117 1.32 4.78 -10.44
C LEU A 117 1.25 5.88 -9.35
N LEU A 118 0.20 5.87 -8.52
CA LEU A 118 -0.02 6.93 -7.53
C LEU A 118 0.96 6.83 -6.35
N GLY A 119 1.06 5.67 -5.69
CA GLY A 119 1.87 5.50 -4.48
C GLY A 119 3.37 5.49 -4.78
N PRO A 120 3.93 4.37 -5.29
CA PRO A 120 5.36 4.25 -5.49
C PRO A 120 5.93 5.21 -6.55
N MET A 121 5.28 5.35 -7.70
CA MET A 121 5.89 6.12 -8.80
C MET A 121 5.71 7.62 -8.61
N LEU A 122 4.48 8.11 -8.46
CA LEU A 122 4.19 9.54 -8.44
C LEU A 122 4.50 10.15 -7.06
N LEU A 123 3.83 9.71 -5.98
CA LEU A 123 3.97 10.35 -4.67
C LEU A 123 5.37 10.11 -4.10
N VAL A 124 5.86 8.87 -4.05
CA VAL A 124 7.14 8.56 -3.42
C VAL A 124 8.31 9.00 -4.29
N ASN A 125 8.42 8.54 -5.54
CA ASN A 125 9.62 8.78 -6.34
C ASN A 125 9.62 10.12 -7.09
N ALA A 126 8.48 10.55 -7.69
CA ALA A 126 8.46 11.77 -8.49
C ALA A 126 8.24 13.04 -7.66
N ILE A 127 7.43 13.00 -6.60
CA ILE A 127 7.10 14.18 -5.80
C ILE A 127 7.95 14.28 -4.55
N LEU A 128 7.76 13.37 -3.58
CA LEU A 128 8.38 13.53 -2.28
C LEU A 128 9.90 13.43 -2.37
N LYS A 129 10.43 12.40 -3.00
CA LYS A 129 11.87 12.14 -3.08
C LYS A 129 12.65 13.24 -3.80
N GLU A 130 12.08 13.82 -4.85
CA GLU A 130 12.76 14.86 -5.64
C GLU A 130 12.74 16.22 -4.95
N ASN A 131 11.76 16.46 -4.03
CA ASN A 131 11.58 17.78 -3.43
C ASN A 131 11.90 17.84 -1.94
N TRP A 132 12.31 16.73 -1.29
CA TRP A 132 12.50 16.72 0.16
C TRP A 132 13.88 17.17 0.60
N GLY A 133 14.92 16.87 -0.17
CA GLY A 133 16.30 17.27 0.09
C GLY A 133 17.02 16.49 1.20
N ARG A 134 16.43 15.43 1.79
CA ARG A 134 17.02 14.69 2.91
C ARG A 134 18.28 13.90 2.50
N PRO A 135 19.46 14.11 3.13
CA PRO A 135 20.65 13.31 2.88
C PRO A 135 20.44 11.84 3.25
N ARG A 136 21.14 10.95 2.57
CA ARG A 136 21.18 9.51 2.90
C ARG A 136 22.10 9.24 4.09
N PRO A 137 21.92 8.11 4.81
CA PRO A 137 22.86 7.71 5.86
C PRO A 137 24.34 7.78 5.43
N SER A 138 24.65 7.31 4.22
CA SER A 138 26.01 7.35 3.69
C SER A 138 26.55 8.76 3.35
N GLN A 139 25.73 9.78 3.47
CA GLN A 139 26.07 11.16 3.13
C GLN A 139 26.17 12.06 4.36
N VAL A 140 25.73 11.59 5.56
CA VAL A 140 25.74 12.41 6.76
C VAL A 140 27.06 12.31 7.53
N ILE A 141 27.41 13.39 8.25
CA ILE A 141 28.67 13.53 8.99
C ILE A 141 28.86 12.40 10.00
N GLU A 142 27.80 11.95 10.66
CA GLU A 142 27.82 10.87 11.65
C GLU A 142 28.34 9.54 11.10
N PHE A 143 28.30 9.36 9.76
CA PHE A 143 28.77 8.15 9.06
C PHE A 143 29.83 8.46 8.02
N GLY A 144 30.60 9.55 8.21
CA GLY A 144 31.73 9.89 7.36
C GLY A 144 31.37 10.63 6.07
N GLY A 145 30.14 11.13 5.95
CA GLY A 145 29.72 12.03 4.88
C GLY A 145 30.01 13.50 5.17
N ILE A 146 29.36 14.38 4.41
CA ILE A 146 29.63 15.84 4.46
C ILE A 146 28.37 16.67 4.85
N TYR A 147 27.19 16.05 4.85
CA TYR A 147 25.93 16.75 5.17
C TYR A 147 25.52 16.54 6.63
N ALA A 148 24.85 17.52 7.21
CA ALA A 148 24.21 17.34 8.50
C ALA A 148 23.06 16.34 8.43
N TYR A 149 22.83 15.61 9.52
CA TYR A 149 21.66 14.74 9.63
C TYR A 149 20.38 15.56 9.69
N GLU A 150 19.43 15.24 8.82
CA GLU A 150 18.08 15.82 8.82
C GLU A 150 17.09 14.83 9.44
N PRO A 151 16.39 15.22 10.55
CA PRO A 151 15.37 14.35 11.14
C PRO A 151 14.17 14.16 10.19
N PRO A 152 13.35 13.09 10.41
CA PRO A 152 12.18 12.86 9.55
C PRO A 152 11.24 14.08 9.56
N LEU A 153 10.68 14.40 8.38
CA LEU A 153 9.82 15.56 8.11
C LEU A 153 10.51 16.94 8.15
N SER A 154 11.84 17.00 8.28
CA SER A 154 12.57 18.21 7.92
C SER A 154 12.75 18.27 6.41
N ILE A 155 12.46 19.42 5.81
CA ILE A 155 12.62 19.67 4.38
C ILE A 155 13.78 20.65 4.22
N ASP A 156 14.79 20.26 3.43
CA ASP A 156 15.89 21.14 3.06
C ASP A 156 16.05 21.18 1.53
N HIS A 157 15.49 22.20 0.92
CA HIS A 157 15.58 22.39 -0.53
C HIS A 157 16.99 22.74 -1.03
N SER A 158 17.90 23.10 -0.12
CA SER A 158 19.30 23.40 -0.49
C SER A 158 20.17 22.14 -0.59
N SER A 159 19.73 21.02 0.03
CA SER A 159 20.43 19.74 -0.01
C SER A 159 20.05 18.92 -1.26
N PRO A 160 21.03 18.31 -1.95
CA PRO A 160 20.77 17.41 -3.08
C PRO A 160 20.32 16.01 -2.65
N GLY A 161 20.08 15.81 -1.35
CA GLY A 161 19.71 14.52 -0.77
C GLY A 161 18.40 13.95 -1.31
N LYS A 162 18.35 12.64 -1.53
CA LYS A 162 17.17 11.92 -2.03
C LYS A 162 16.91 10.66 -1.20
N SER A 163 16.95 10.81 0.15
CA SER A 163 16.69 9.70 1.06
C SER A 163 15.19 9.49 1.29
N PHE A 164 14.43 10.55 1.49
CA PHE A 164 13.05 10.47 1.96
C PHE A 164 12.01 10.64 0.83
N PRO A 165 11.02 9.75 0.79
CA PRO A 165 10.93 8.40 1.36
C PRO A 165 11.68 7.35 0.54
N SER A 166 11.76 6.09 1.06
CA SER A 166 12.45 5.00 0.37
C SER A 166 11.68 4.50 -0.87
N GLY A 167 12.23 4.73 -2.07
CA GLY A 167 11.62 4.29 -3.32
C GLY A 167 11.58 2.76 -3.48
N HIS A 168 12.64 2.04 -3.13
CA HIS A 168 12.65 0.57 -3.20
C HIS A 168 11.66 -0.06 -2.20
N ALA A 169 11.61 0.45 -0.97
CA ALA A 169 10.63 -0.03 0.01
C ALA A 169 9.20 0.26 -0.44
N SER A 170 8.91 1.41 -1.04
CA SER A 170 7.57 1.72 -1.55
C SER A 170 7.12 0.74 -2.64
N MET A 171 8.04 0.35 -3.54
CA MET A 171 7.76 -0.66 -4.56
C MET A 171 7.41 -2.01 -3.96
N THR A 172 8.06 -2.42 -2.87
CA THR A 172 7.77 -3.70 -2.19
C THR A 172 6.54 -3.62 -1.29
N PHE A 173 6.26 -2.49 -0.65
CA PHE A 173 4.98 -2.25 0.06
C PHE A 173 3.76 -2.20 -0.87
N TYR A 174 3.94 -2.04 -2.18
CA TYR A 174 2.85 -2.06 -3.16
C TYR A 174 1.94 -3.30 -3.04
N PHE A 175 2.43 -4.42 -2.52
CA PHE A 175 1.61 -5.61 -2.28
C PHE A 175 0.44 -5.37 -1.31
N PHE A 176 0.38 -4.25 -0.58
CA PHE A 176 -0.83 -3.79 0.10
C PHE A 176 -2.04 -3.72 -0.84
N ALA A 177 -1.84 -3.47 -2.13
CA ALA A 177 -2.91 -3.49 -3.11
C ALA A 177 -3.63 -4.85 -3.17
N LEU A 178 -2.91 -5.96 -3.01
CA LEU A 178 -3.52 -7.30 -2.97
C LEU A 178 -4.37 -7.51 -1.71
N TYR A 179 -3.93 -6.99 -0.55
CA TYR A 179 -4.76 -6.99 0.66
C TYR A 179 -6.10 -6.29 0.41
N PHE A 180 -6.10 -5.10 -0.17
CA PHE A 180 -7.33 -4.36 -0.48
C PHE A 180 -8.23 -5.11 -1.46
N ILE A 181 -7.70 -5.79 -2.47
CA ILE A 181 -8.49 -6.60 -3.41
C ILE A 181 -9.15 -7.80 -2.72
N PHE A 182 -8.44 -8.48 -1.82
CA PHE A 182 -8.90 -9.75 -1.26
C PHE A 182 -9.71 -9.62 0.01
N ARG A 183 -9.60 -8.51 0.77
CA ARG A 183 -10.15 -8.38 2.14
C ARG A 183 -11.66 -8.58 2.24
N GLY A 184 -12.42 -8.26 1.18
CA GLY A 184 -13.88 -8.40 1.16
C GLY A 184 -14.39 -9.78 0.75
N ARG A 185 -13.54 -10.64 0.19
CA ARG A 185 -13.96 -11.93 -0.39
C ARG A 185 -13.17 -13.13 0.12
N LYS A 186 -11.88 -12.96 0.39
CA LYS A 186 -10.94 -14.04 0.73
C LYS A 186 -10.08 -13.62 1.92
N LYS A 187 -10.67 -13.61 3.13
CA LYS A 187 -10.03 -13.09 4.35
C LYS A 187 -8.64 -13.68 4.63
N ARG A 188 -8.44 -15.00 4.43
CA ARG A 188 -7.13 -15.65 4.61
C ARG A 188 -6.11 -15.12 3.62
N LEU A 189 -6.49 -14.99 2.35
CA LEU A 189 -5.58 -14.47 1.32
C LEU A 189 -5.25 -12.99 1.55
N ALA A 190 -6.21 -12.20 2.02
CA ALA A 190 -5.96 -10.82 2.43
C ALA A 190 -4.95 -10.74 3.60
N ALA A 191 -5.14 -11.57 4.64
CA ALA A 191 -4.19 -11.60 5.76
C ALA A 191 -2.78 -11.98 5.30
N TRP A 192 -2.63 -13.02 4.47
CA TRP A 192 -1.33 -13.38 3.91
C TRP A 192 -0.74 -12.29 3.01
N SER A 193 -1.55 -11.61 2.21
CA SER A 193 -1.09 -10.48 1.40
C SER A 193 -0.58 -9.32 2.27
N LEU A 194 -1.25 -9.04 3.38
CA LEU A 194 -0.82 -8.02 4.34
C LEU A 194 0.52 -8.40 5.00
N VAL A 195 0.61 -9.61 5.54
CA VAL A 195 1.85 -10.12 6.16
C VAL A 195 3.00 -10.11 5.16
N PHE A 196 2.77 -10.62 3.94
CA PHE A 196 3.76 -10.61 2.88
C PHE A 196 4.22 -9.18 2.53
N SER A 197 3.28 -8.22 2.41
CA SER A 197 3.61 -6.82 2.12
C SER A 197 4.48 -6.20 3.20
N LEU A 198 4.16 -6.46 4.47
CA LEU A 198 4.93 -5.96 5.60
C LEU A 198 6.34 -6.59 5.63
N VAL A 199 6.42 -7.91 5.55
CA VAL A 199 7.72 -8.62 5.57
C VAL A 199 8.59 -8.21 4.39
N PHE A 200 8.01 -8.13 3.19
CA PHE A 200 8.76 -7.79 1.99
C PHE A 200 9.15 -6.30 1.96
N GLY A 201 8.25 -5.41 2.38
CA GLY A 201 8.51 -3.97 2.47
C GLY A 201 9.59 -3.63 3.49
N PHE A 202 9.47 -4.13 4.71
CA PHE A 202 10.49 -3.94 5.74
C PHE A 202 11.78 -4.69 5.42
N GLY A 203 11.71 -5.89 4.84
CA GLY A 203 12.88 -6.63 4.38
C GLY A 203 13.70 -5.84 3.35
N MET A 204 13.05 -5.27 2.33
CA MET A 204 13.71 -4.36 1.40
C MET A 204 14.26 -3.12 2.13
N GLY A 205 13.50 -2.58 3.08
CA GLY A 205 13.94 -1.48 3.92
C GLY A 205 15.24 -1.79 4.66
N LEU A 206 15.35 -2.96 5.29
CA LEU A 206 16.57 -3.41 5.99
C LEU A 206 17.76 -3.54 5.02
N VAL A 207 17.53 -4.07 3.81
CA VAL A 207 18.57 -4.09 2.76
C VAL A 207 19.07 -2.68 2.47
N ARG A 208 18.18 -1.72 2.34
CA ARG A 208 18.53 -0.32 2.06
C ARG A 208 19.24 0.36 3.24
N MET A 209 18.85 0.04 4.48
CA MET A 209 19.56 0.48 5.68
C MET A 209 20.98 -0.09 5.70
N ALA A 210 21.12 -1.39 5.46
CA ALA A 210 22.42 -2.06 5.46
C ALA A 210 23.39 -1.51 4.40
N GLN A 211 22.87 -0.89 3.33
CA GLN A 211 23.65 -0.23 2.28
C GLN A 211 23.89 1.27 2.53
N GLY A 212 23.44 1.82 3.68
CA GLY A 212 23.52 3.26 3.96
C GLY A 212 22.65 4.11 3.02
N GLY A 213 21.61 3.51 2.44
CA GLY A 213 20.75 4.16 1.45
C GLY A 213 19.58 4.93 2.05
N HIS A 214 19.01 4.45 3.16
CA HIS A 214 17.80 4.99 3.78
C HIS A 214 17.82 4.81 5.29
N PHE A 215 17.17 5.74 6.02
CA PHE A 215 16.87 5.62 7.44
C PHE A 215 15.58 4.81 7.68
N ILE A 216 15.38 4.34 8.92
CA ILE A 216 14.16 3.61 9.29
C ILE A 216 12.88 4.45 9.09
N SER A 217 12.96 5.75 9.32
CA SER A 217 11.85 6.68 9.07
C SER A 217 11.48 6.77 7.59
N ASP A 218 12.44 6.70 6.66
CA ASP A 218 12.19 6.70 5.21
C ASP A 218 11.38 5.48 4.79
N ILE A 219 11.61 4.34 5.47
CA ILE A 219 10.92 3.07 5.22
C ILE A 219 9.50 3.12 5.78
N LEU A 220 9.34 3.64 7.01
CA LEU A 220 8.03 3.82 7.65
C LEU A 220 7.11 4.68 6.76
N TRP A 221 7.62 5.83 6.29
CA TRP A 221 6.85 6.73 5.43
C TRP A 221 6.58 6.15 4.05
N ALA A 222 7.49 5.38 3.47
CA ALA A 222 7.24 4.67 2.22
C ALA A 222 6.05 3.72 2.35
N GLY A 223 5.99 2.94 3.43
CA GLY A 223 4.85 2.06 3.72
C GLY A 223 3.55 2.82 3.94
N GLY A 224 3.58 3.91 4.71
CA GLY A 224 2.41 4.74 5.00
C GLY A 224 1.83 5.42 3.76
N VAL A 225 2.67 6.03 2.92
CA VAL A 225 2.23 6.67 1.66
C VAL A 225 1.59 5.65 0.72
N VAL A 226 2.20 4.46 0.57
CA VAL A 226 1.64 3.41 -0.30
C VAL A 226 0.32 2.88 0.25
N TRP A 227 0.22 2.65 1.57
CA TRP A 227 -1.05 2.24 2.18
C TRP A 227 -2.15 3.25 1.95
N LEU A 228 -1.90 4.54 2.26
CA LEU A 228 -2.89 5.61 2.09
C LEU A 228 -3.31 5.77 0.63
N SER A 229 -2.37 5.62 -0.31
CA SER A 229 -2.67 5.62 -1.75
C SER A 229 -3.58 4.46 -2.15
N CYS A 230 -3.30 3.25 -1.66
CA CYS A 230 -4.14 2.08 -1.88
C CYS A 230 -5.53 2.25 -1.26
N ALA A 231 -5.62 2.75 -0.02
CA ALA A 231 -6.90 3.01 0.65
C ALA A 231 -7.73 4.03 -0.14
N LEU A 232 -7.13 5.15 -0.53
CA LEU A 232 -7.79 6.19 -1.32
C LEU A 232 -8.38 5.63 -2.62
N LEU A 233 -7.57 4.92 -3.41
CA LEU A 233 -8.01 4.34 -4.67
C LEU A 233 -9.05 3.24 -4.48
N TYR A 234 -8.95 2.44 -3.42
CA TYR A 234 -9.92 1.39 -3.10
C TYR A 234 -11.33 1.95 -2.94
N TYR A 235 -11.47 3.07 -2.22
CA TYR A 235 -12.75 3.73 -2.03
C TYR A 235 -13.19 4.56 -3.24
N LEU A 236 -12.29 5.26 -3.93
CA LEU A 236 -12.59 6.02 -5.15
C LEU A 236 -13.12 5.10 -6.26
N LEU A 237 -12.50 3.94 -6.47
CA LEU A 237 -12.94 2.95 -7.46
C LEU A 237 -14.12 2.09 -6.97
N LYS A 238 -14.63 2.36 -5.77
CA LYS A 238 -15.78 1.66 -5.16
C LYS A 238 -15.60 0.13 -5.09
N LEU A 239 -14.36 -0.34 -4.87
CA LEU A 239 -14.06 -1.76 -4.70
C LEU A 239 -14.68 -2.33 -3.43
N ASP A 240 -14.84 -1.52 -2.41
CA ASP A 240 -15.55 -1.82 -1.17
C ASP A 240 -17.01 -2.27 -1.43
N ARG A 241 -17.70 -1.62 -2.37
CA ARG A 241 -19.07 -1.97 -2.76
C ARG A 241 -19.16 -3.31 -3.50
N LEU A 242 -18.13 -3.66 -4.29
CA LEU A 242 -18.07 -4.95 -4.98
C LEU A 242 -17.80 -6.11 -4.02
N ALA A 243 -17.10 -5.86 -2.94
CA ALA A 243 -16.79 -6.85 -1.91
C ALA A 243 -18.02 -7.26 -1.09
N TRP A 244 -19.02 -6.40 -0.97
CA TRP A 244 -20.20 -6.57 -0.12
C TRP A 244 -21.48 -6.99 -0.87
N LYS A 245 -21.44 -7.27 -2.16
CA LYS A 245 -22.64 -7.83 -2.83
C LYS A 245 -22.95 -9.20 -2.22
N PRO A 246 -24.17 -9.43 -1.68
CA PRO A 246 -24.58 -10.74 -1.24
C PRO A 246 -24.44 -11.74 -2.43
N ARG A 247 -23.96 -12.94 -2.14
CA ARG A 247 -24.09 -14.02 -3.12
C ARG A 247 -25.56 -14.13 -3.47
N ALA A 248 -25.91 -14.00 -4.76
CA ALA A 248 -27.25 -14.28 -5.22
C ALA A 248 -27.63 -15.67 -4.70
N GLN A 249 -28.71 -15.75 -3.92
CA GLN A 249 -29.23 -17.05 -3.52
C GLN A 249 -29.60 -17.82 -4.77
N PRO A 250 -29.27 -19.12 -4.86
CA PRO A 250 -29.70 -19.94 -5.99
C PRO A 250 -31.22 -19.88 -6.08
N LYS A 251 -31.73 -19.58 -7.28
CA LYS A 251 -33.16 -19.41 -7.58
C LYS A 251 -34.04 -20.63 -7.25
N ASN A 252 -33.43 -21.73 -6.84
CA ASN A 252 -34.11 -23.01 -6.58
C ASN A 252 -34.61 -23.22 -5.15
N ALA A 253 -34.38 -22.27 -4.23
CA ALA A 253 -34.84 -22.43 -2.85
C ALA A 253 -36.34 -22.09 -2.64
N ILE A 254 -37.03 -21.55 -3.65
CA ILE A 254 -38.43 -21.11 -3.52
C ILE A 254 -39.41 -22.18 -4.03
N SER A 255 -38.95 -23.17 -4.82
CA SER A 255 -39.85 -24.19 -5.40
C SER A 255 -40.10 -25.43 -4.52
N GLU A 256 -39.32 -25.64 -3.45
CA GLU A 256 -39.50 -26.80 -2.57
C GLU A 256 -40.46 -26.59 -1.41
N ASN A 257 -40.73 -25.34 -1.01
CA ASN A 257 -41.65 -25.06 0.12
C ASN A 257 -43.14 -25.02 -0.29
N THR A 258 -43.45 -24.97 -1.59
CA THR A 258 -44.87 -25.01 -2.07
C THR A 258 -45.36 -26.43 -2.38
N ALA A 259 -44.48 -27.42 -2.42
CA ALA A 259 -44.83 -28.81 -2.69
C ALA A 259 -45.08 -29.65 -1.42
N GLN A 260 -44.85 -29.09 -0.23
CA GLN A 260 -45.09 -29.80 1.05
C GLN A 260 -46.34 -29.32 1.79
N SER A 261 -47.14 -28.41 1.24
CA SER A 261 -48.40 -27.91 1.83
C SER A 261 -49.63 -28.16 0.99
N SER A 262 -49.60 -29.19 0.12
CA SER A 262 -50.82 -29.71 -0.60
C SER A 262 -51.11 -31.15 -0.20
#